data_f5cc1fdf7162812551fa7b928ff57e47
#
_entry.id   f5cc1fdf7162812551fa7b928ff57e47
#
_cell.length_a   1.000
_cell.length_b   1.000
_cell.length_c   1.000
_cell.angle_alpha   90.00
_cell.angle_beta   90.00
_cell.angle_gamma   90.00
#
_symmetry.space_group_name_H-M   'P 1'
#
loop_
_entity.id
_entity.type
_entity.pdbx_description
1 polymer ?
#
loop_
_entity_poly.entity_id
_entity_poly.type
_entity_poly.pdbx_seq_one_letter_code
_entity_poly.pdbx_strand_id
1 'polypeptide(L)'
;GHGRWIGQRELGLIRAALMPRVGESLLDVGCGTGFFTRALRPVIDGDIVGADIDAGWLAYARARDKMETLYERADARALPHADKAFDLVTAMTVIDFIDEDAAALAELVRVAKRRVAIGLLNRNSLLWWQKGRGVGRGGYRGARWYTPAEAIGLFDGLPVDNLRVDTAIVLPGGGRLARWMEGRWPSWLSVGAFLLVTADVIGS
;
A
#
# COMPACT_ATOMS: atom_id res chain seq x y z
N GLY A 1 8.51 15.80 11.91
CA GLY A 1 8.57 14.70 12.85
C GLY A 1 8.86 13.37 12.16
N HIS A 2 9.11 12.34 12.95
CA HIS A 2 9.51 11.00 12.53
C HIS A 2 8.51 10.34 11.55
N GLY A 3 7.22 10.31 11.90
CA GLY A 3 6.18 9.72 11.05
C GLY A 3 6.04 10.40 9.68
N ARG A 4 6.29 11.71 9.61
CA ARG A 4 6.25 12.42 8.33
C ARG A 4 7.35 11.94 7.37
N TRP A 5 8.56 11.66 7.87
CA TRP A 5 9.66 11.15 7.06
C TRP A 5 9.36 9.74 6.53
N ILE A 6 8.84 8.84 7.38
CA ILE A 6 8.43 7.49 6.99
C ILE A 6 7.40 7.57 5.84
N GLY A 7 6.29 8.28 6.05
CA GLY A 7 5.26 8.40 5.03
C GLY A 7 5.75 9.04 3.72
N GLN A 8 6.68 9.99 3.79
CA GLN A 8 7.29 10.56 2.57
C GLN A 8 8.18 9.56 1.83
N ARG A 9 8.89 8.69 2.56
CA ARG A 9 9.75 7.66 1.96
C ARG A 9 8.90 6.59 1.27
N GLU A 10 7.86 6.10 1.95
CA GLU A 10 6.88 5.18 1.38
C GLU A 10 6.19 5.77 0.16
N LEU A 11 5.72 7.02 0.24
CA LEU A 11 5.10 7.74 -0.86
C LEU A 11 6.03 7.86 -2.09
N GLY A 12 7.31 8.13 -1.85
CA GLY A 12 8.31 8.19 -2.94
C GLY A 12 8.44 6.85 -3.66
N LEU A 13 8.45 5.75 -2.90
CA LEU A 13 8.50 4.39 -3.45
C LEU A 13 7.22 4.06 -4.23
N ILE A 14 6.05 4.35 -3.65
CA ILE A 14 4.74 4.12 -4.28
C ILE A 14 4.63 4.89 -5.61
N ARG A 15 5.00 6.17 -5.64
CA ARG A 15 4.98 6.99 -6.87
C ARG A 15 5.88 6.41 -7.96
N ALA A 16 7.10 6.02 -7.59
CA ALA A 16 8.04 5.42 -8.53
C ALA A 16 7.53 4.09 -9.09
N ALA A 17 6.87 3.28 -8.26
CA ALA A 17 6.35 1.98 -8.63
C ALA A 17 5.06 2.06 -9.47
N LEU A 18 4.16 2.98 -9.16
CA LEU A 18 2.90 3.16 -9.91
C LEU A 18 3.14 3.65 -11.34
N MET A 19 4.15 4.50 -11.56
CA MET A 19 4.43 5.13 -12.87
C MET A 19 3.13 5.64 -13.53
N PRO A 20 2.43 6.60 -12.90
CA PRO A 20 1.14 7.06 -13.40
C PRO A 20 1.27 7.74 -14.75
N ARG A 21 0.26 7.57 -15.60
CA ARG A 21 0.15 8.19 -16.93
C ARG A 21 -0.94 9.26 -16.89
N VAL A 22 -0.89 10.16 -17.89
CA VAL A 22 -1.91 11.22 -18.04
C VAL A 22 -3.29 10.60 -18.20
N GLY A 23 -4.26 11.11 -17.43
CA GLY A 23 -5.66 10.67 -17.44
C GLY A 23 -5.96 9.41 -16.63
N GLU A 24 -4.95 8.76 -16.01
CA GLU A 24 -5.19 7.56 -15.21
C GLU A 24 -5.88 7.85 -13.89
N SER A 25 -6.83 6.97 -13.56
CA SER A 25 -7.60 6.94 -12.32
C SER A 25 -6.93 6.05 -11.25
N LEU A 26 -7.21 6.31 -9.98
CA LEU A 26 -6.68 5.56 -8.84
C LEU A 26 -7.77 5.21 -7.84
N LEU A 27 -7.80 3.94 -7.41
CA LEU A 27 -8.49 3.51 -6.21
C LEU A 27 -7.47 3.22 -5.10
N ASP A 28 -7.63 3.88 -3.94
CA ASP A 28 -6.83 3.66 -2.73
C ASP A 28 -7.67 2.89 -1.71
N VAL A 29 -7.47 1.58 -1.62
CA VAL A 29 -8.25 0.67 -0.77
C VAL A 29 -7.64 0.61 0.63
N GLY A 30 -8.50 0.70 1.67
CA GLY A 30 -8.08 0.86 3.06
C GLY A 30 -7.39 2.22 3.27
N CYS A 31 -7.94 3.27 2.69
CA CYS A 31 -7.33 4.60 2.67
C CYS A 31 -7.14 5.23 4.05
N GLY A 32 -7.85 4.73 5.07
CA GLY A 32 -7.77 5.18 6.45
C GLY A 32 -7.93 6.69 6.59
N THR A 33 -6.89 7.35 7.08
CA THR A 33 -6.86 8.83 7.23
C THR A 33 -6.80 9.59 5.91
N GLY A 34 -6.74 8.93 4.76
CA GLY A 34 -6.57 9.51 3.44
C GLY A 34 -5.18 10.12 3.20
N PHE A 35 -4.16 9.66 3.95
CA PHE A 35 -2.81 10.23 3.80
C PHE A 35 -2.23 9.96 2.41
N PHE A 36 -2.21 8.71 1.95
CA PHE A 36 -1.70 8.35 0.63
C PHE A 36 -2.61 8.84 -0.48
N THR A 37 -3.92 8.74 -0.32
CA THR A 37 -4.92 9.25 -1.26
C THR A 37 -4.64 10.71 -1.65
N ARG A 38 -4.57 11.61 -0.64
CA ARG A 38 -4.26 13.03 -0.87
C ARG A 38 -2.84 13.26 -1.38
N ALA A 39 -1.87 12.49 -0.88
CA ALA A 39 -0.47 12.67 -1.26
C ALA A 39 -0.17 12.21 -2.69
N LEU A 40 -0.99 11.32 -3.26
CA LEU A 40 -0.89 10.87 -4.65
C LEU A 40 -1.56 11.84 -5.64
N ARG A 41 -2.51 12.67 -5.20
CA ARG A 41 -3.23 13.64 -6.05
C ARG A 41 -2.33 14.46 -6.99
N PRO A 42 -1.16 14.97 -6.57
CA PRO A 42 -0.30 15.76 -7.46
C PRO A 42 0.30 14.99 -8.65
N VAL A 43 0.22 13.67 -8.67
CA VAL A 43 0.77 12.81 -9.74
C VAL A 43 -0.31 11.98 -10.44
N ILE A 44 -1.54 12.03 -9.96
CA ILE A 44 -2.72 11.41 -10.59
C ILE A 44 -3.64 12.53 -11.02
N ASP A 45 -3.82 12.72 -12.30
CA ASP A 45 -4.67 13.79 -12.86
C ASP A 45 -6.08 13.32 -13.21
N GLY A 46 -6.33 12.01 -13.29
CA GLY A 46 -7.65 11.42 -13.36
C GLY A 46 -8.35 11.34 -12.00
N ASP A 47 -9.43 10.60 -11.91
CA ASP A 47 -10.21 10.44 -10.67
C ASP A 47 -9.43 9.68 -9.61
N ILE A 48 -9.54 10.12 -8.36
CA ILE A 48 -9.04 9.38 -7.19
C ILE A 48 -10.21 9.07 -6.26
N VAL A 49 -10.31 7.80 -5.90
CA VAL A 49 -11.27 7.31 -4.90
C VAL A 49 -10.51 6.70 -3.73
N GLY A 50 -10.82 7.12 -2.51
CA GLY A 50 -10.36 6.48 -1.28
C GLY A 50 -11.47 5.60 -0.71
N ALA A 51 -11.23 4.30 -0.56
CA ALA A 51 -12.19 3.36 -0.01
C ALA A 51 -11.70 2.81 1.35
N ASP A 52 -12.59 2.72 2.34
CA ASP A 52 -12.28 2.12 3.64
C ASP A 52 -13.54 1.50 4.26
N ILE A 53 -13.39 0.46 5.06
CA ILE A 53 -14.51 -0.15 5.77
C ILE A 53 -14.96 0.70 6.97
N ASP A 54 -14.07 1.48 7.57
CA ASP A 54 -14.31 2.29 8.77
C ASP A 54 -14.85 3.67 8.41
N ALA A 55 -16.11 3.91 8.75
CA ALA A 55 -16.77 5.20 8.50
C ALA A 55 -16.13 6.37 9.27
N GLY A 56 -15.51 6.11 10.43
CA GLY A 56 -14.82 7.14 11.22
C GLY A 56 -13.55 7.64 10.54
N TRP A 57 -12.76 6.71 9.97
CA TRP A 57 -11.60 7.08 9.17
C TRP A 57 -11.98 7.85 7.91
N LEU A 58 -13.05 7.45 7.23
CA LEU A 58 -13.56 8.19 6.07
C LEU A 58 -14.02 9.59 6.43
N ALA A 59 -14.73 9.77 7.55
CA ALA A 59 -15.11 11.10 8.04
C ALA A 59 -13.88 11.97 8.34
N TYR A 60 -12.86 11.37 8.96
CA TYR A 60 -11.59 12.05 9.22
C TYR A 60 -10.85 12.43 7.92
N ALA A 61 -10.81 11.53 6.93
CA ALA A 61 -10.18 11.78 5.64
C ALA A 61 -10.87 12.94 4.90
N ARG A 62 -12.21 12.89 4.78
CA ARG A 62 -13.02 13.97 4.17
C ARG A 62 -12.79 15.32 4.81
N ALA A 63 -12.78 15.38 6.15
CA ALA A 63 -12.59 16.65 6.87
C ALA A 63 -11.21 17.30 6.61
N ARG A 64 -10.23 16.57 6.13
CA ARG A 64 -8.87 17.04 5.84
C ARG A 64 -8.56 17.16 4.36
N ASP A 65 -9.43 16.66 3.52
CA ASP A 65 -9.27 16.78 2.07
C ASP A 65 -9.75 18.17 1.61
N LYS A 66 -8.89 18.82 0.85
CA LYS A 66 -9.16 20.12 0.20
C LYS A 66 -9.22 20.00 -1.33
N MET A 67 -9.13 18.77 -1.84
CA MET A 67 -8.90 18.48 -3.27
C MET A 67 -10.09 17.74 -3.90
N GLU A 68 -11.24 17.72 -3.21
CA GLU A 68 -12.49 17.10 -3.66
C GLU A 68 -12.37 15.62 -4.04
N THR A 69 -11.47 14.89 -3.35
CA THR A 69 -11.34 13.44 -3.55
C THR A 69 -12.60 12.73 -3.06
N LEU A 70 -13.07 11.77 -3.83
CA LEU A 70 -14.19 10.93 -3.44
C LEU A 70 -13.73 9.91 -2.38
N TYR A 71 -14.50 9.80 -1.30
CA TYR A 71 -14.29 8.79 -0.27
C TYR A 71 -15.55 7.94 -0.11
N GLU A 72 -15.42 6.64 -0.13
CA GLU A 72 -16.55 5.73 -0.02
C GLU A 72 -16.31 4.61 0.99
N ARG A 73 -17.39 4.01 1.50
CA ARG A 73 -17.30 2.87 2.38
C ARG A 73 -17.33 1.59 1.57
N ALA A 74 -16.25 0.78 1.66
CA ALA A 74 -16.17 -0.50 0.98
C ALA A 74 -15.36 -1.52 1.80
N ASP A 75 -15.70 -2.80 1.64
CA ASP A 75 -14.90 -3.91 2.12
C ASP A 75 -13.92 -4.32 1.00
N ALA A 76 -12.64 -4.41 1.32
CA ALA A 76 -11.61 -4.80 0.36
C ALA A 76 -11.84 -6.20 -0.25
N ARG A 77 -12.61 -7.06 0.43
CA ARG A 77 -12.94 -8.42 -0.02
C ARG A 77 -14.13 -8.47 -0.98
N ALA A 78 -14.85 -7.36 -1.14
CA ALA A 78 -16.04 -7.24 -2.00
C ALA A 78 -16.22 -5.78 -2.42
N LEU A 79 -15.37 -5.31 -3.33
CA LEU A 79 -15.35 -3.93 -3.80
C LEU A 79 -16.58 -3.65 -4.70
N PRO A 80 -17.33 -2.54 -4.48
CA PRO A 80 -18.55 -2.23 -5.22
C PRO A 80 -18.28 -1.65 -6.62
N HIS A 81 -17.22 -2.11 -7.27
CA HIS A 81 -16.77 -1.63 -8.57
C HIS A 81 -16.78 -2.75 -9.61
N ALA A 82 -17.00 -2.38 -10.86
CA ALA A 82 -16.88 -3.30 -11.99
C ALA A 82 -15.41 -3.74 -12.19
N ASP A 83 -15.23 -4.83 -12.91
CA ASP A 83 -13.90 -5.27 -13.35
C ASP A 83 -13.22 -4.15 -14.13
N LYS A 84 -11.92 -3.96 -13.86
CA LYS A 84 -11.10 -2.94 -14.54
C LYS A 84 -11.67 -1.52 -14.47
N ALA A 85 -12.28 -1.16 -13.33
CA ALA A 85 -12.88 0.18 -13.14
C ALA A 85 -11.82 1.28 -12.99
N PHE A 86 -10.63 0.96 -12.46
CA PHE A 86 -9.56 1.92 -12.19
C PHE A 86 -8.27 1.53 -12.89
N ASP A 87 -7.55 2.50 -13.44
CA ASP A 87 -6.27 2.24 -14.09
C ASP A 87 -5.22 1.74 -13.09
N LEU A 88 -5.22 2.32 -11.89
CA LEU A 88 -4.31 2.01 -10.80
C LEU A 88 -5.10 1.65 -9.52
N VAL A 89 -4.61 0.66 -8.78
CA VAL A 89 -5.17 0.31 -7.46
C VAL A 89 -4.05 0.22 -6.44
N THR A 90 -4.25 0.83 -5.28
CA THR A 90 -3.32 0.77 -4.14
C THR A 90 -4.00 0.23 -2.90
N ALA A 91 -3.24 -0.50 -2.06
CA ALA A 91 -3.64 -0.87 -0.71
C ALA A 91 -2.41 -0.87 0.20
N MET A 92 -2.30 0.13 1.08
CA MET A 92 -1.10 0.34 1.90
C MET A 92 -1.33 -0.10 3.34
N THR A 93 -0.71 -1.21 3.74
CA THR A 93 -0.82 -1.79 5.10
C THR A 93 -2.27 -2.10 5.46
N VAL A 94 -2.99 -2.75 4.55
CA VAL A 94 -4.39 -3.16 4.67
C VAL A 94 -4.51 -4.67 4.71
N ILE A 95 -3.89 -5.35 3.75
CA ILE A 95 -3.91 -6.82 3.62
C ILE A 95 -3.36 -7.49 4.89
N ASP A 96 -2.42 -6.84 5.57
CA ASP A 96 -1.86 -7.29 6.85
C ASP A 96 -2.90 -7.51 7.96
N PHE A 97 -4.09 -6.91 7.84
CA PHE A 97 -5.16 -6.95 8.84
C PHE A 97 -6.43 -7.68 8.37
N ILE A 98 -6.39 -8.32 7.21
CA ILE A 98 -7.51 -9.07 6.63
C ILE A 98 -7.19 -10.56 6.72
N ASP A 99 -8.07 -11.34 7.34
CA ASP A 99 -7.89 -12.80 7.46
C ASP A 99 -7.96 -13.49 6.10
N GLU A 100 -8.89 -13.06 5.24
CA GLU A 100 -9.05 -13.53 3.87
C GLU A 100 -8.25 -12.68 2.88
N ASP A 101 -6.94 -12.59 3.08
CA ASP A 101 -6.01 -11.79 2.28
C ASP A 101 -6.05 -12.11 0.78
N ALA A 102 -6.18 -13.40 0.42
CA ALA A 102 -6.29 -13.83 -0.97
C ALA A 102 -7.57 -13.29 -1.66
N ALA A 103 -8.71 -13.28 -0.95
CA ALA A 103 -9.96 -12.73 -1.49
C ALA A 103 -9.86 -11.22 -1.71
N ALA A 104 -9.29 -10.50 -0.74
CA ALA A 104 -9.06 -9.07 -0.87
C ALA A 104 -8.12 -8.76 -2.04
N LEU A 105 -7.01 -9.49 -2.18
CA LEU A 105 -6.07 -9.27 -3.27
C LEU A 105 -6.69 -9.57 -4.65
N ALA A 106 -7.51 -10.62 -4.75
CA ALA A 106 -8.25 -10.93 -5.98
C ALA A 106 -9.17 -9.78 -6.40
N GLU A 107 -9.87 -9.16 -5.44
CA GLU A 107 -10.71 -7.98 -5.69
C GLU A 107 -9.89 -6.76 -6.13
N LEU A 108 -8.75 -6.50 -5.49
CA LEU A 108 -7.84 -5.42 -5.89
C LEU A 108 -7.37 -5.60 -7.35
N VAL A 109 -7.00 -6.83 -7.73
CA VAL A 109 -6.59 -7.15 -9.10
C VAL A 109 -7.77 -7.07 -10.07
N ARG A 110 -8.97 -7.56 -9.67
CA ARG A 110 -10.18 -7.52 -10.51
C ARG A 110 -10.57 -6.11 -10.93
N VAL A 111 -10.55 -5.17 -9.98
CA VAL A 111 -10.96 -3.79 -10.25
C VAL A 111 -9.85 -2.96 -10.90
N ALA A 112 -8.61 -3.45 -10.91
CA ALA A 112 -7.48 -2.79 -11.56
C ALA A 112 -7.46 -3.08 -13.07
N LYS A 113 -7.25 -2.04 -13.86
CA LYS A 113 -7.10 -2.15 -15.32
C LYS A 113 -5.64 -2.38 -15.72
N ARG A 114 -4.70 -1.70 -15.10
CA ARG A 114 -3.29 -1.71 -15.51
C ARG A 114 -2.33 -2.19 -14.42
N ARG A 115 -2.40 -1.63 -13.23
CA ARG A 115 -1.38 -1.89 -12.20
C ARG A 115 -1.94 -1.86 -10.79
N VAL A 116 -1.46 -2.79 -9.98
CA VAL A 116 -1.67 -2.80 -8.53
C VAL A 116 -0.38 -2.51 -7.79
N ALA A 117 -0.46 -1.84 -6.64
CA ALA A 117 0.65 -1.61 -5.72
C ALA A 117 0.19 -1.87 -4.28
N ILE A 118 0.75 -2.90 -3.66
CA ILE A 118 0.33 -3.40 -2.35
C ILE A 118 1.47 -3.22 -1.35
N GLY A 119 1.23 -2.41 -0.32
CA GLY A 119 2.16 -2.19 0.78
C GLY A 119 1.90 -3.16 1.93
N LEU A 120 2.92 -3.92 2.34
CA LEU A 120 2.85 -4.96 3.37
C LEU A 120 3.92 -4.75 4.45
N LEU A 121 3.68 -5.32 5.63
CA LEU A 121 4.62 -5.36 6.73
C LEU A 121 5.64 -6.49 6.53
N ASN A 122 6.93 -6.13 6.57
CA ASN A 122 8.02 -7.08 6.30
C ASN A 122 8.46 -7.83 7.56
N ARG A 123 8.32 -9.17 7.54
CA ARG A 123 8.77 -10.05 8.62
C ARG A 123 10.30 -10.10 8.75
N ASN A 124 11.04 -9.80 7.69
CA ASN A 124 12.51 -9.77 7.70
C ASN A 124 13.09 -8.44 8.17
N SER A 125 12.28 -7.58 8.79
CA SER A 125 12.68 -6.23 9.21
C SER A 125 13.03 -6.11 10.69
N LEU A 126 13.79 -5.08 11.02
CA LEU A 126 14.03 -4.70 12.42
C LEU A 126 12.72 -4.32 13.14
N LEU A 127 11.77 -3.73 12.43
CA LEU A 127 10.47 -3.38 13.00
C LEU A 127 9.70 -4.60 13.50
N TRP A 128 9.75 -5.72 12.75
CA TRP A 128 9.13 -6.97 13.18
C TRP A 128 9.74 -7.49 14.50
N TRP A 129 11.06 -7.44 14.63
CA TRP A 129 11.74 -7.81 15.87
C TRP A 129 11.29 -6.96 17.06
N GLN A 130 11.02 -5.67 16.86
CA GLN A 130 10.63 -4.73 17.89
C GLN A 130 9.13 -4.77 18.20
N LYS A 131 8.26 -4.94 17.21
CA LYS A 131 6.82 -4.72 17.31
C LYS A 131 5.94 -5.89 16.82
N GLY A 132 6.43 -6.76 15.93
CA GLY A 132 5.64 -7.79 15.26
C GLY A 132 5.62 -9.14 15.98
N ARG A 133 6.55 -9.40 16.90
CA ARG A 133 6.65 -10.71 17.55
C ARG A 133 5.45 -11.01 18.47
N GLY A 134 5.00 -12.27 18.46
CA GLY A 134 3.80 -12.71 19.17
C GLY A 134 2.53 -12.12 18.56
N VAL A 135 1.66 -11.57 19.37
CA VAL A 135 0.40 -10.93 18.91
C VAL A 135 0.58 -9.51 18.36
N GLY A 136 1.82 -9.04 18.24
CA GLY A 136 2.12 -7.67 17.85
C GLY A 136 1.92 -6.65 18.99
N ARG A 137 2.41 -5.41 18.78
CA ARG A 137 2.34 -4.32 19.78
C ARG A 137 1.84 -3.03 19.15
N GLY A 138 1.01 -2.28 19.89
CA GLY A 138 0.47 -1.00 19.44
C GLY A 138 -0.38 -1.16 18.19
N GLY A 139 -0.17 -0.32 17.16
CA GLY A 139 -0.88 -0.37 15.88
C GLY A 139 -0.62 -1.62 15.04
N TYR A 140 0.30 -2.50 15.46
CA TYR A 140 0.61 -3.76 14.76
C TYR A 140 -0.02 -4.99 15.43
N ARG A 141 -0.90 -4.80 16.41
CA ARG A 141 -1.59 -5.90 17.07
C ARG A 141 -2.50 -6.61 16.08
N GLY A 142 -2.34 -7.93 15.96
CA GLY A 142 -3.10 -8.76 15.02
C GLY A 142 -2.65 -8.68 13.57
N ALA A 143 -1.66 -7.83 13.26
CA ALA A 143 -1.14 -7.74 11.89
C ALA A 143 -0.42 -9.04 11.49
N ARG A 144 -0.68 -9.50 10.27
CA ARG A 144 0.13 -10.49 9.58
C ARG A 144 1.37 -9.82 9.01
N TRP A 145 2.48 -10.52 9.00
CA TRP A 145 3.75 -10.04 8.47
C TRP A 145 4.26 -11.01 7.42
N TYR A 146 4.73 -10.49 6.32
CA TYR A 146 5.11 -11.27 5.16
C TYR A 146 6.63 -11.21 4.92
N THR A 147 7.22 -12.32 4.48
CA THR A 147 8.52 -12.28 3.81
C THR A 147 8.32 -11.84 2.36
N PRO A 148 9.37 -11.37 1.65
CA PRO A 148 9.27 -11.06 0.23
C PRO A 148 8.71 -12.21 -0.62
N ALA A 149 9.10 -13.47 -0.32
CA ALA A 149 8.61 -14.64 -1.04
C ALA A 149 7.12 -14.89 -0.80
N GLU A 150 6.64 -14.78 0.45
CA GLU A 150 5.23 -14.90 0.78
C GLU A 150 4.40 -13.77 0.14
N ALA A 151 4.94 -12.54 0.11
CA ALA A 151 4.29 -11.39 -0.52
C ALA A 151 4.12 -11.59 -2.04
N ILE A 152 5.10 -12.21 -2.72
CA ILE A 152 4.98 -12.61 -4.12
C ILE A 152 3.93 -13.73 -4.26
N GLY A 153 3.99 -14.76 -3.41
CA GLY A 153 3.07 -15.90 -3.44
C GLY A 153 1.59 -15.54 -3.26
N LEU A 154 1.28 -14.36 -2.66
CA LEU A 154 -0.10 -13.86 -2.61
C LEU A 154 -0.71 -13.66 -4.01
N PHE A 155 0.10 -13.47 -5.03
CA PHE A 155 -0.34 -13.23 -6.41
C PHE A 155 -0.45 -14.52 -7.24
N ASP A 156 -0.14 -15.68 -6.66
CA ASP A 156 -0.21 -16.97 -7.37
C ASP A 156 -1.63 -17.23 -7.89
N GLY A 157 -1.73 -17.52 -9.18
CA GLY A 157 -3.00 -17.78 -9.85
C GLY A 157 -3.82 -16.54 -10.22
N LEU A 158 -3.37 -15.34 -9.88
CA LEU A 158 -4.01 -14.09 -10.32
C LEU A 158 -3.53 -13.68 -11.73
N PRO A 159 -4.37 -12.96 -12.52
CA PRO A 159 -4.02 -12.53 -13.87
C PRO A 159 -3.09 -11.31 -13.85
N VAL A 160 -1.87 -11.51 -13.39
CA VAL A 160 -0.84 -10.46 -13.28
C VAL A 160 0.52 -10.93 -13.80
N ASP A 161 1.33 -9.98 -14.23
CA ASP A 161 2.73 -10.19 -14.59
C ASP A 161 3.65 -9.09 -14.02
N ASN A 162 4.93 -9.11 -14.41
CA ASN A 162 5.91 -8.10 -14.02
C ASN A 162 5.97 -7.82 -12.51
N LEU A 163 5.76 -8.85 -11.67
CA LEU A 163 5.84 -8.72 -10.22
C LEU A 163 7.20 -8.17 -9.78
N ARG A 164 7.18 -7.14 -8.96
CA ARG A 164 8.36 -6.54 -8.35
C ARG A 164 8.14 -6.34 -6.87
N VAL A 165 9.20 -6.54 -6.08
CA VAL A 165 9.20 -6.26 -4.64
C VAL A 165 10.29 -5.26 -4.33
N ASP A 166 9.88 -4.13 -3.80
CA ASP A 166 10.75 -3.09 -3.28
C ASP A 166 10.58 -2.98 -1.76
N THR A 167 11.61 -2.48 -1.07
CA THR A 167 11.55 -2.27 0.38
C THR A 167 11.98 -0.88 0.77
N ALA A 168 11.41 -0.38 1.86
CA ALA A 168 11.80 0.88 2.47
C ALA A 168 11.78 0.79 4.00
N ILE A 169 12.37 1.78 4.65
CA ILE A 169 12.40 1.94 6.11
C ILE A 169 13.25 0.84 6.78
N VAL A 170 14.53 0.80 6.42
CA VAL A 170 15.49 -0.15 7.01
C VAL A 170 15.64 0.06 8.53
N LEU A 171 15.72 1.31 8.96
CA LEU A 171 15.79 1.68 10.37
C LEU A 171 14.54 2.49 10.78
N PRO A 172 13.58 1.86 11.48
CA PRO A 172 12.31 2.51 11.83
C PRO A 172 12.45 3.67 12.83
N GLY A 173 13.62 3.88 13.42
CA GLY A 173 13.91 4.98 14.33
C GLY A 173 13.96 6.38 13.70
N GLY A 174 14.07 6.51 12.36
CA GLY A 174 13.98 7.78 11.61
C GLY A 174 14.99 8.87 11.98
N GLY A 175 16.04 8.55 12.74
CA GLY A 175 17.11 9.45 13.11
C GLY A 175 17.99 9.84 11.92
N ARG A 176 18.98 10.72 12.13
CA ARG A 176 19.91 11.17 11.06
C ARG A 176 20.65 9.99 10.42
N LEU A 177 21.08 9.01 11.23
CA LEU A 177 21.73 7.79 10.75
C LEU A 177 20.79 6.94 9.89
N ALA A 178 19.54 6.75 10.32
CA ALA A 178 18.53 6.01 9.56
C ALA A 178 18.32 6.61 8.16
N ARG A 179 18.18 7.93 8.09
CA ARG A 179 18.00 8.67 6.82
C ARG A 179 19.22 8.57 5.91
N TRP A 180 20.43 8.62 6.49
CA TRP A 180 21.67 8.49 5.74
C TRP A 180 21.85 7.08 5.17
N MET A 181 21.51 6.05 5.95
CA MET A 181 21.61 4.65 5.53
C MET A 181 20.56 4.27 4.47
N GLU A 182 19.34 4.79 4.58
CA GLU A 182 18.20 4.41 3.73
C GLU A 182 18.52 4.52 2.23
N GLY A 183 19.22 5.58 1.80
CA GLY A 183 19.59 5.79 0.39
C GLY A 183 20.82 4.98 -0.07
N ARG A 184 21.50 4.30 0.84
CA ARG A 184 22.75 3.54 0.58
C ARG A 184 22.61 2.05 0.78
N TRP A 185 21.43 1.61 1.25
CA TRP A 185 21.18 0.20 1.49
C TRP A 185 21.06 -0.55 0.16
N PRO A 186 21.73 -1.71 -0.01
CA PRO A 186 21.63 -2.48 -1.23
C PRO A 186 20.20 -2.91 -1.50
N SER A 187 19.68 -2.67 -2.69
CA SER A 187 18.28 -2.97 -3.07
C SER A 187 17.95 -4.48 -3.03
N TRP A 188 18.97 -5.34 -3.16
CA TRP A 188 18.81 -6.80 -3.06
C TRP A 188 18.58 -7.30 -1.62
N LEU A 189 18.87 -6.47 -0.60
CA LEU A 189 18.59 -6.78 0.80
C LEU A 189 17.19 -6.28 1.17
N SER A 190 16.21 -7.16 1.11
CA SER A 190 14.81 -6.86 1.42
C SER A 190 14.54 -6.84 2.93
N VAL A 191 15.19 -5.92 3.67
CA VAL A 191 15.10 -5.82 5.15
C VAL A 191 14.36 -4.57 5.64
N GLY A 192 13.88 -3.72 4.74
CA GLY A 192 13.04 -2.56 5.09
C GLY A 192 11.73 -3.00 5.75
N ALA A 193 11.20 -2.21 6.68
CA ALA A 193 9.96 -2.52 7.40
C ALA A 193 8.72 -2.54 6.50
N PHE A 194 8.77 -1.81 5.40
CA PHE A 194 7.73 -1.72 4.39
C PHE A 194 8.14 -2.51 3.15
N LEU A 195 7.30 -3.46 2.73
CA LEU A 195 7.38 -4.15 1.44
C LEU A 195 6.37 -3.50 0.50
N LEU A 196 6.79 -3.15 -0.69
CA LEU A 196 5.89 -2.74 -1.77
C LEU A 196 5.94 -3.79 -2.87
N VAL A 197 4.84 -4.49 -3.08
CA VAL A 197 4.67 -5.40 -4.22
C VAL A 197 3.90 -4.67 -5.30
N THR A 198 4.43 -4.65 -6.51
CA THR A 198 3.74 -4.12 -7.70
C THR A 198 3.59 -5.20 -8.75
N ALA A 199 2.46 -5.19 -9.44
CA ALA A 199 2.19 -6.10 -10.54
C ALA A 199 1.40 -5.39 -11.63
N ASP A 200 1.65 -5.75 -12.88
CA ASP A 200 0.85 -5.33 -14.03
C ASP A 200 -0.29 -6.32 -14.24
N VAL A 201 -1.51 -5.82 -14.46
CA VAL A 201 -2.68 -6.67 -14.70
C VAL A 201 -2.71 -7.12 -16.14
N ILE A 202 -2.84 -8.44 -16.38
CA ILE A 202 -2.89 -9.04 -17.71
C ILE A 202 -4.27 -8.80 -18.34
N GLY A 203 -4.29 -8.61 -19.67
CA GLY A 203 -5.53 -8.50 -20.44
C GLY A 203 -6.17 -7.11 -20.41
N SER A 204 -5.35 -6.08 -20.30
CA SER A 204 -5.72 -4.68 -20.59
C SER A 204 -5.66 -4.39 -22.06
#